data_5d88de5ef3930131a9fe9b18f729dce9
#
_entry.id   5d88de5ef3930131a9fe9b18f729dce9
#
_cell.length_a   1.000
_cell.length_b   1.000
_cell.length_c   1.000
_cell.angle_alpha   90.00
_cell.angle_beta   90.00
_cell.angle_gamma   90.00
#
_symmetry.space_group_name_H-M   'P 1'
#
loop_
_entity.id
_entity.type
_entity.pdbx_description
1 polymer ?
#
loop_
_entity_poly.entity_id
_entity_poly.type
_entity_poly.pdbx_seq_one_letter_code
_entity_poly.pdbx_strand_id
1 'polypeptide(L)'
;YNPWDQRICALPEGDLFNAINEKRASVITGHIDSFTETGIKMESGEEIQADIVVTATGLQMQFLGGADVKVDNREIDMPNTVAYKGMMYTGVPNLINSFGYINASWTLRSDLTCEFMCKLINYMDENDITHSLPDPDIKVSEDDWLNGFSSGYLMRSMHLFPKQGEKSPWRNNQNYFQDLFDIKFKKIDDGAL
;
A
#
# COMPACT_ATOMS: atom_id res chain seq x y z
N TYR A 1 -14.41 -18.30 -3.00
CA TYR A 1 -13.97 -16.95 -3.44
C TYR A 1 -13.95 -16.86 -4.96
N ASN A 2 -14.09 -15.65 -5.49
CA ASN A 2 -13.95 -15.41 -6.91
C ASN A 2 -12.45 -15.21 -7.24
N PRO A 3 -11.85 -15.98 -8.16
CA PRO A 3 -10.41 -15.91 -8.43
C PRO A 3 -9.92 -14.55 -8.93
N TRP A 4 -10.80 -13.73 -9.50
CA TRP A 4 -10.44 -12.42 -10.05
C TRP A 4 -10.52 -11.26 -9.05
N ASP A 5 -11.02 -11.51 -7.84
CA ASP A 5 -11.12 -10.50 -6.78
C ASP A 5 -9.78 -10.26 -6.05
N GLN A 6 -8.80 -11.13 -6.29
CA GLN A 6 -7.48 -11.08 -5.67
C GLN A 6 -6.39 -10.95 -6.73
N ARG A 7 -5.19 -10.59 -6.30
CA ARG A 7 -4.03 -10.62 -7.18
C ARG A 7 -3.72 -12.05 -7.61
N ILE A 8 -3.51 -12.22 -8.91
CA ILE A 8 -3.13 -13.50 -9.50
C ILE A 8 -1.63 -13.47 -9.73
N CYS A 9 -0.93 -14.46 -9.15
CA CYS A 9 0.48 -14.68 -9.41
C CYS A 9 0.61 -15.62 -10.63
N ALA A 10 1.38 -15.17 -11.63
CA ALA A 10 1.72 -16.02 -12.76
C ALA A 10 2.73 -17.10 -12.33
N LEU A 11 2.51 -18.32 -12.81
CA LEU A 11 3.44 -19.44 -12.69
C LEU A 11 3.94 -19.77 -14.11
N PRO A 12 4.98 -19.11 -14.62
CA PRO A 12 5.36 -19.18 -16.03
C PRO A 12 5.64 -20.61 -16.52
N GLU A 13 6.24 -21.43 -15.68
CA GLU A 13 6.62 -22.82 -16.01
C GLU A 13 5.56 -23.85 -15.57
N GLY A 14 4.49 -23.40 -14.92
CA GLY A 14 3.37 -24.24 -14.49
C GLY A 14 3.72 -25.28 -13.42
N ASP A 15 4.77 -25.01 -12.62
CA ASP A 15 5.32 -25.97 -11.63
C ASP A 15 4.27 -26.57 -10.69
N LEU A 16 3.36 -25.72 -10.18
CA LEU A 16 2.27 -26.20 -9.32
C LEU A 16 1.35 -27.19 -10.05
N PHE A 17 0.97 -26.86 -11.30
CA PHE A 17 0.09 -27.71 -12.10
C PHE A 17 0.76 -29.03 -12.44
N ASN A 18 2.06 -29.01 -12.75
CA ASN A 18 2.86 -30.21 -12.99
C ASN A 18 2.92 -31.08 -11.73
N ALA A 19 3.19 -30.48 -10.57
CA ALA A 19 3.23 -31.20 -9.29
C ALA A 19 1.88 -31.86 -8.94
N ILE A 20 0.76 -31.17 -9.22
CA ILE A 20 -0.58 -31.74 -9.00
C ILE A 20 -0.84 -32.91 -9.97
N ASN A 21 -0.52 -32.77 -11.25
CA ASN A 21 -0.70 -33.79 -12.27
C ASN A 21 0.13 -35.06 -11.95
N GLU A 22 1.35 -34.82 -11.43
CA GLU A 22 2.24 -35.90 -10.98
C GLU A 22 1.88 -36.46 -9.58
N LYS A 23 0.81 -35.99 -8.97
CA LYS A 23 0.35 -36.40 -7.62
C LYS A 23 1.37 -36.11 -6.50
N ARG A 24 2.28 -35.19 -6.70
CA ARG A 24 3.25 -34.72 -5.70
C ARG A 24 2.71 -33.57 -4.85
N ALA A 25 1.63 -32.92 -5.27
CA ALA A 25 0.94 -31.86 -4.54
C ALA A 25 -0.58 -32.04 -4.65
N SER A 26 -1.30 -31.51 -3.67
CA SER A 26 -2.75 -31.36 -3.68
C SER A 26 -3.18 -30.02 -3.12
N VAL A 27 -4.39 -29.61 -3.46
CA VAL A 27 -5.00 -28.37 -2.93
C VAL A 27 -6.29 -28.77 -2.20
N ILE A 28 -6.35 -28.40 -0.92
CA ILE A 28 -7.54 -28.60 -0.10
C ILE A 28 -8.09 -27.22 0.25
N THR A 29 -9.36 -26.99 -0.07
CA THR A 29 -10.05 -25.74 0.21
C THR A 29 -11.01 -25.92 1.37
N GLY A 30 -10.83 -25.13 2.43
CA GLY A 30 -11.70 -25.19 3.61
C GLY A 30 -11.17 -24.32 4.75
N HIS A 31 -11.88 -24.34 5.87
CA HIS A 31 -11.46 -23.67 7.08
C HIS A 31 -10.72 -24.65 8.00
N ILE A 32 -9.64 -24.15 8.59
CA ILE A 32 -8.86 -24.89 9.58
C ILE A 32 -9.54 -24.76 10.94
N ASP A 33 -9.82 -25.89 11.57
CA ASP A 33 -10.32 -25.94 12.95
C ASP A 33 -9.16 -25.83 13.94
N SER A 34 -8.18 -26.72 13.82
CA SER A 34 -7.06 -26.77 14.78
C SER A 34 -5.83 -27.44 14.18
N PHE A 35 -4.67 -27.20 14.81
CA PHE A 35 -3.46 -27.97 14.55
C PHE A 35 -3.44 -29.19 15.49
N THR A 36 -3.05 -30.35 14.96
CA THR A 36 -2.89 -31.59 15.71
C THR A 36 -1.41 -31.96 15.83
N GLU A 37 -1.09 -32.99 16.59
CA GLU A 37 0.28 -33.51 16.70
C GLU A 37 0.83 -34.04 15.36
N THR A 38 -0.06 -34.43 14.46
CA THR A 38 0.26 -35.08 13.18
C THR A 38 -0.10 -34.25 11.97
N GLY A 39 -0.64 -33.04 12.13
CA GLY A 39 -1.02 -32.19 10.99
C GLY A 39 -2.08 -31.15 11.28
N ILE A 40 -3.09 -31.07 10.44
CA ILE A 40 -4.13 -30.05 10.45
C ILE A 40 -5.51 -30.72 10.39
N LYS A 41 -6.38 -30.35 11.33
CA LYS A 41 -7.79 -30.73 11.31
C LYS A 41 -8.63 -29.61 10.69
N MET A 42 -9.47 -29.95 9.73
CA MET A 42 -10.39 -29.06 9.06
C MET A 42 -11.75 -29.02 9.78
N GLU A 43 -12.49 -27.93 9.66
CA GLU A 43 -13.88 -27.84 10.17
C GLU A 43 -14.81 -28.90 9.56
N SER A 44 -14.49 -29.40 8.36
CA SER A 44 -15.19 -30.54 7.74
C SER A 44 -15.01 -31.84 8.48
N GLY A 45 -14.09 -31.94 9.44
CA GLY A 45 -13.69 -33.16 10.13
C GLY A 45 -12.56 -33.91 9.43
N GLU A 46 -12.12 -33.52 8.23
CA GLU A 46 -10.97 -34.08 7.55
C GLU A 46 -9.68 -33.75 8.29
N GLU A 47 -8.77 -34.70 8.43
CA GLU A 47 -7.44 -34.49 8.99
C GLU A 47 -6.37 -34.66 7.91
N ILE A 48 -5.54 -33.62 7.76
CA ILE A 48 -4.45 -33.56 6.78
C ILE A 48 -3.16 -33.87 7.52
N GLN A 49 -2.50 -34.95 7.19
CA GLN A 49 -1.22 -35.30 7.78
C GLN A 49 -0.11 -34.45 7.21
N ALA A 50 0.75 -33.91 8.08
CA ALA A 50 1.87 -33.07 7.69
C ALA A 50 2.99 -33.12 8.74
N ASP A 51 4.22 -33.34 8.30
CA ASP A 51 5.41 -33.29 9.14
C ASP A 51 5.86 -31.82 9.36
N ILE A 52 5.57 -30.96 8.39
CA ILE A 52 5.93 -29.53 8.43
C ILE A 52 4.72 -28.72 7.96
N VAL A 53 4.36 -27.71 8.75
CA VAL A 53 3.31 -26.75 8.41
C VAL A 53 3.93 -25.38 8.20
N VAL A 54 3.70 -24.79 7.02
CA VAL A 54 4.15 -23.43 6.70
C VAL A 54 2.95 -22.52 6.65
N THR A 55 2.91 -21.51 7.53
CA THR A 55 1.85 -20.52 7.56
C THR A 55 2.14 -19.38 6.56
N ALA A 56 1.24 -19.19 5.61
CA ALA A 56 1.30 -18.10 4.63
C ALA A 56 -0.05 -17.36 4.57
N THR A 57 -0.56 -16.97 5.73
CA THR A 57 -1.93 -16.47 5.95
C THR A 57 -2.11 -14.99 5.67
N GLY A 58 -1.12 -14.33 5.07
CA GLY A 58 -1.13 -12.92 4.73
C GLY A 58 -0.38 -12.04 5.74
N LEU A 59 -0.50 -10.74 5.56
CA LEU A 59 0.25 -9.72 6.28
C LEU A 59 -0.66 -8.89 7.20
N GLN A 60 -0.07 -8.29 8.21
CA GLN A 60 -0.62 -7.16 8.93
C GLN A 60 0.16 -5.92 8.49
N MET A 61 -0.51 -5.04 7.75
CA MET A 61 0.12 -3.82 7.25
C MET A 61 0.31 -2.82 8.39
N GLN A 62 1.44 -2.12 8.35
CA GLN A 62 1.71 -1.00 9.25
C GLN A 62 2.17 0.19 8.41
N PHE A 63 1.44 1.30 8.51
CA PHE A 63 1.81 2.52 7.80
C PHE A 63 3.14 3.05 8.36
N LEU A 64 4.05 3.50 7.50
CA LEU A 64 5.43 3.90 7.86
C LEU A 64 6.20 2.87 8.71
N GLY A 65 5.87 1.57 8.56
CA GLY A 65 6.49 0.52 9.37
C GLY A 65 6.13 0.55 10.86
N GLY A 66 5.05 1.27 11.23
CA GLY A 66 4.63 1.45 12.62
C GLY A 66 5.43 2.51 13.39
N ALA A 67 6.12 3.42 12.66
CA ALA A 67 6.87 4.51 13.30
C ALA A 67 5.93 5.57 13.88
N ASP A 68 6.25 6.05 15.08
CA ASP A 68 5.59 7.20 15.71
C ASP A 68 6.13 8.49 15.09
N VAL A 69 5.24 9.28 14.48
CA VAL A 69 5.60 10.56 13.87
C VAL A 69 5.31 11.68 14.85
N LYS A 70 6.31 12.56 15.07
CA LYS A 70 6.16 13.75 15.93
C LYS A 70 6.70 14.99 15.22
N VAL A 71 5.94 16.08 15.30
CA VAL A 71 6.34 17.41 14.85
C VAL A 71 6.34 18.33 16.06
N ASP A 72 7.48 18.95 16.38
CA ASP A 72 7.65 19.83 17.56
C ASP A 72 7.17 19.16 18.87
N ASN A 73 7.52 17.88 19.09
CA ASN A 73 7.10 17.04 20.20
C ASN A 73 5.59 16.74 20.30
N ARG A 74 4.81 17.07 19.29
CA ARG A 74 3.40 16.71 19.19
C ARG A 74 3.24 15.45 18.33
N GLU A 75 2.53 14.46 18.83
CA GLU A 75 2.21 13.27 18.07
C GLU A 75 1.28 13.62 16.90
N ILE A 76 1.58 13.05 15.74
CA ILE A 76 0.75 13.15 14.54
C ILE A 76 -0.06 11.88 14.39
N ASP A 77 -1.36 12.03 14.36
CA ASP A 77 -2.28 10.96 14.04
C ASP A 77 -2.30 10.72 12.52
N MET A 78 -1.38 9.88 12.03
CA MET A 78 -1.19 9.63 10.60
C MET A 78 -2.47 9.20 9.88
N PRO A 79 -3.34 8.35 10.43
CA PRO A 79 -4.64 8.03 9.85
C PRO A 79 -5.56 9.24 9.61
N ASN A 80 -5.40 10.31 10.34
CA ASN A 80 -6.19 11.52 10.16
C ASN A 80 -5.50 12.59 9.30
N THR A 81 -4.32 12.31 8.77
CA THR A 81 -3.70 13.17 7.75
C THR A 81 -4.30 12.92 6.36
N VAL A 82 -4.11 13.87 5.45
CA VAL A 82 -4.47 13.71 4.03
C VAL A 82 -3.20 13.64 3.20
N ALA A 83 -3.14 12.67 2.30
CA ALA A 83 -1.98 12.46 1.45
C ALA A 83 -1.97 13.45 0.27
N TYR A 84 -0.88 14.18 0.11
CA TYR A 84 -0.59 15.02 -1.04
C TYR A 84 0.26 14.24 -2.04
N LYS A 85 -0.20 14.16 -3.30
CA LYS A 85 0.41 13.36 -4.37
C LYS A 85 0.73 11.91 -3.95
N GLY A 86 0.07 11.40 -2.89
CA GLY A 86 0.31 10.06 -2.34
C GLY A 86 1.69 9.86 -1.70
N MET A 87 2.41 10.94 -1.37
CA MET A 87 3.79 10.86 -0.85
C MET A 87 4.12 11.83 0.29
N MET A 88 3.38 12.90 0.49
CA MET A 88 3.50 13.83 1.62
C MET A 88 2.17 13.88 2.39
N TYR A 89 2.16 14.45 3.59
CA TYR A 89 0.99 14.39 4.48
C TYR A 89 0.73 15.73 5.15
N THR A 90 -0.54 16.10 5.26
CA THR A 90 -0.94 17.33 5.96
C THR A 90 -0.43 17.34 7.40
N GLY A 91 0.08 18.47 7.84
CA GLY A 91 0.62 18.63 9.20
C GLY A 91 2.00 18.01 9.44
N VAL A 92 2.63 17.40 8.43
CA VAL A 92 3.95 16.77 8.54
C VAL A 92 4.93 17.42 7.56
N PRO A 93 5.73 18.40 8.00
CA PRO A 93 6.66 19.09 7.13
C PRO A 93 7.84 18.17 6.73
N ASN A 94 8.34 18.37 5.50
CA ASN A 94 9.57 17.75 4.99
C ASN A 94 9.60 16.22 4.98
N LEU A 95 8.46 15.54 5.15
CA LEU A 95 8.37 14.09 5.07
C LEU A 95 7.87 13.67 3.69
N ILE A 96 8.68 12.88 2.99
CA ILE A 96 8.28 12.21 1.75
C ILE A 96 8.36 10.70 1.96
N ASN A 97 7.28 10.01 1.69
CA ASN A 97 7.18 8.55 1.75
C ASN A 97 6.92 7.97 0.36
N SER A 98 7.68 6.96 -0.02
CA SER A 98 7.43 6.22 -1.25
C SER A 98 6.51 5.03 -0.99
N PHE A 99 5.32 5.08 -1.57
CA PHE A 99 4.38 3.97 -1.58
C PHE A 99 4.05 3.60 -3.03
N GLY A 100 4.13 2.31 -3.36
CA GLY A 100 4.00 1.82 -4.73
C GLY A 100 2.58 1.81 -5.27
N TYR A 101 2.45 1.39 -6.52
CA TYR A 101 1.15 1.11 -7.13
C TYR A 101 0.59 -0.24 -6.67
N ILE A 102 -0.73 -0.33 -6.57
CA ILE A 102 -1.42 -1.60 -6.33
C ILE A 102 -1.43 -2.45 -7.61
N ASN A 103 -1.56 -1.78 -8.76
CA ASN A 103 -1.81 -2.38 -10.07
C ASN A 103 -0.62 -2.31 -11.03
N ALA A 104 0.55 -1.86 -10.57
CA ALA A 104 1.77 -1.73 -11.34
C ALA A 104 3.02 -1.96 -10.47
N SER A 105 4.21 -1.91 -11.08
CA SER A 105 5.46 -2.03 -10.32
C SER A 105 5.63 -0.91 -9.30
N TRP A 106 6.07 -1.27 -8.11
CA TRP A 106 6.40 -0.32 -7.04
C TRP A 106 7.54 0.62 -7.44
N THR A 107 8.52 0.12 -8.21
CA THR A 107 9.67 0.91 -8.68
C THR A 107 9.24 2.11 -9.52
N LEU A 108 8.20 1.96 -10.35
CA LEU A 108 7.67 3.07 -11.15
C LEU A 108 7.21 4.25 -10.28
N ARG A 109 6.55 3.97 -9.15
CA ARG A 109 6.11 5.03 -8.23
C ARG A 109 7.28 5.59 -7.44
N SER A 110 8.21 4.73 -7.01
CA SER A 110 9.40 5.16 -6.28
C SER A 110 10.27 6.10 -7.11
N ASP A 111 10.48 5.82 -8.39
CA ASP A 111 11.22 6.70 -9.30
C ASP A 111 10.56 8.09 -9.40
N LEU A 112 9.24 8.13 -9.58
CA LEU A 112 8.50 9.39 -9.63
C LEU A 112 8.56 10.15 -8.29
N THR A 113 8.49 9.44 -7.17
CA THR A 113 8.61 10.04 -5.84
C THR A 113 9.99 10.64 -5.63
N CYS A 114 11.06 9.94 -6.03
CA CYS A 114 12.43 10.45 -5.96
C CYS A 114 12.64 11.66 -6.89
N GLU A 115 12.09 11.62 -8.10
CA GLU A 115 12.14 12.75 -9.03
C GLU A 115 11.45 13.99 -8.44
N PHE A 116 10.26 13.81 -7.85
CA PHE A 116 9.55 14.90 -7.17
C PHE A 116 10.36 15.45 -5.99
N MET A 117 10.93 14.58 -5.17
CA MET A 117 11.75 14.99 -4.03
C MET A 117 12.95 15.85 -4.47
N CYS A 118 13.67 15.41 -5.52
CA CYS A 118 14.79 16.19 -6.04
C CYS A 118 14.35 17.56 -6.57
N LYS A 119 13.24 17.62 -7.29
CA LYS A 119 12.67 18.89 -7.76
C LYS A 119 12.26 19.81 -6.62
N LEU A 120 11.63 19.25 -5.58
CA LEU A 120 11.20 20.00 -4.41
C LEU A 120 12.40 20.59 -3.66
N ILE A 121 13.44 19.80 -3.40
CA ILE A 121 14.65 20.26 -2.73
C ILE A 121 15.32 21.40 -3.52
N ASN A 122 15.50 21.22 -4.84
CA ASN A 122 16.05 22.27 -5.68
C ASN A 122 15.21 23.56 -5.64
N TYR A 123 13.89 23.41 -5.72
CA TYR A 123 12.98 24.56 -5.62
C TYR A 123 13.07 25.26 -4.26
N MET A 124 13.20 24.51 -3.17
CA MET A 124 13.37 25.05 -1.83
C MET A 124 14.71 25.81 -1.71
N ASP A 125 15.79 25.23 -2.22
CA ASP A 125 17.12 25.88 -2.21
C ASP A 125 17.15 27.16 -3.04
N GLU A 126 16.54 27.16 -4.22
CA GLU A 126 16.47 28.34 -5.11
C GLU A 126 15.63 29.48 -4.55
N ASN A 127 14.70 29.20 -3.64
CA ASN A 127 13.77 30.17 -3.07
C ASN A 127 13.96 30.42 -1.56
N ASP A 128 15.07 29.96 -0.97
CA ASP A 128 15.37 30.08 0.47
C ASP A 128 14.26 29.51 1.39
N ILE A 129 13.57 28.44 0.94
CA ILE A 129 12.50 27.78 1.67
C ILE A 129 13.09 26.68 2.56
N THR A 130 12.79 26.71 3.85
CA THR A 130 13.33 25.74 4.83
C THR A 130 12.39 24.58 5.13
N HIS A 131 11.11 24.72 4.84
CA HIS A 131 10.14 23.65 5.07
C HIS A 131 9.04 23.69 4.00
N SER A 132 8.60 22.50 3.65
CA SER A 132 7.49 22.26 2.74
C SER A 132 6.42 21.49 3.51
N LEU A 133 5.21 22.02 3.51
CA LEU A 133 4.09 21.49 4.29
C LEU A 133 2.81 21.54 3.46
N PRO A 134 2.22 20.37 3.12
CA PRO A 134 0.94 20.34 2.43
C PRO A 134 -0.18 21.05 3.21
N ASP A 135 -0.94 21.89 2.51
CA ASP A 135 -2.03 22.68 3.11
C ASP A 135 -3.14 21.77 3.68
N PRO A 136 -3.56 21.97 4.95
CA PRO A 136 -4.59 21.16 5.57
C PRO A 136 -6.05 21.50 5.16
N ASP A 137 -6.30 22.63 4.49
CA ASP A 137 -7.67 23.06 4.14
C ASP A 137 -8.20 22.33 2.90
N ILE A 138 -8.55 21.04 3.08
CA ILE A 138 -8.97 20.17 1.99
C ILE A 138 -10.24 19.41 2.37
N LYS A 139 -11.12 19.23 1.38
CA LYS A 139 -12.24 18.32 1.52
C LYS A 139 -11.76 16.87 1.40
N VAL A 140 -11.86 16.13 2.49
CA VAL A 140 -11.53 14.70 2.57
C VAL A 140 -12.55 13.89 1.77
N SER A 141 -12.07 12.94 0.99
CA SER A 141 -12.92 11.97 0.27
C SER A 141 -13.48 10.93 1.24
N GLU A 142 -14.67 10.41 0.92
CA GLU A 142 -15.21 9.22 1.58
C GLU A 142 -14.53 7.93 1.13
N ASP A 143 -13.83 7.96 0.00
CA ASP A 143 -13.09 6.82 -0.53
C ASP A 143 -11.80 6.58 0.28
N ASP A 144 -11.48 5.31 0.53
CA ASP A 144 -10.22 4.91 1.13
C ASP A 144 -9.03 5.28 0.23
N TRP A 145 -7.87 5.53 0.85
CA TRP A 145 -6.64 5.90 0.14
C TRP A 145 -6.20 4.89 -0.92
N LEU A 146 -6.47 3.59 -0.71
CA LEU A 146 -6.22 2.50 -1.65
C LEU A 146 -7.52 1.95 -2.24
N ASN A 147 -8.37 2.84 -2.73
CA ASN A 147 -9.67 2.47 -3.31
C ASN A 147 -9.51 1.44 -4.46
N GLY A 148 -10.42 0.49 -4.52
CA GLY A 148 -10.48 -0.55 -5.56
C GLY A 148 -9.66 -1.80 -5.26
N PHE A 149 -9.15 -1.98 -4.04
CA PHE A 149 -8.43 -3.17 -3.63
C PHE A 149 -9.15 -3.90 -2.50
N SER A 150 -9.56 -5.15 -2.72
CA SER A 150 -10.41 -5.93 -1.82
C SER A 150 -9.66 -7.00 -1.01
N SER A 151 -8.32 -7.01 -1.04
CA SER A 151 -7.52 -7.98 -0.28
C SER A 151 -7.75 -7.85 1.23
N GLY A 152 -8.05 -8.95 1.90
CA GLY A 152 -8.40 -8.96 3.33
C GLY A 152 -7.34 -8.34 4.24
N TYR A 153 -6.03 -8.49 3.92
CA TYR A 153 -4.95 -7.90 4.71
C TYR A 153 -4.91 -6.36 4.60
N LEU A 154 -5.27 -5.80 3.44
CA LEU A 154 -5.42 -4.35 3.26
C LEU A 154 -6.66 -3.85 4.00
N MET A 155 -7.81 -4.47 3.77
CA MET A 155 -9.07 -4.05 4.41
C MET A 155 -8.96 -4.03 5.94
N ARG A 156 -8.27 -5.00 6.53
CA ARG A 156 -8.03 -5.02 7.99
C ARG A 156 -7.15 -3.88 8.49
N SER A 157 -6.31 -3.31 7.61
CA SER A 157 -5.30 -2.30 7.98
C SER A 157 -5.61 -0.91 7.45
N MET A 158 -6.70 -0.72 6.69
CA MET A 158 -7.04 0.57 6.06
C MET A 158 -7.17 1.72 7.06
N HIS A 159 -7.67 1.42 8.26
CA HIS A 159 -7.78 2.40 9.34
C HIS A 159 -6.44 2.97 9.84
N LEU A 160 -5.30 2.37 9.43
CA LEU A 160 -3.95 2.84 9.76
C LEU A 160 -3.37 3.76 8.68
N PHE A 161 -4.04 3.88 7.54
CA PHE A 161 -3.57 4.66 6.40
C PHE A 161 -4.12 6.09 6.41
N PRO A 162 -3.40 7.05 5.80
CA PRO A 162 -3.89 8.41 5.65
C PRO A 162 -5.14 8.44 4.78
N LYS A 163 -5.85 9.54 4.86
CA LYS A 163 -6.99 9.85 4.00
C LYS A 163 -6.53 10.42 2.66
N GLN A 164 -7.45 10.54 1.71
CA GLN A 164 -7.23 11.25 0.46
C GLN A 164 -8.29 12.33 0.26
N GLY A 165 -7.99 13.30 -0.61
CA GLY A 165 -8.94 14.30 -1.05
C GLY A 165 -9.77 13.83 -2.24
N GLU A 166 -10.75 14.64 -2.62
CA GLU A 166 -11.65 14.33 -3.76
C GLU A 166 -10.95 14.50 -5.12
N LYS A 167 -9.95 15.36 -5.23
CA LYS A 167 -9.29 15.77 -6.49
C LYS A 167 -7.77 15.77 -6.37
N SER A 168 -7.07 15.70 -7.51
CA SER A 168 -5.63 15.98 -7.60
C SER A 168 -5.33 17.40 -7.07
N PRO A 169 -4.23 17.60 -6.34
CA PRO A 169 -3.13 16.66 -6.06
C PRO A 169 -3.35 15.72 -4.85
N TRP A 170 -4.52 15.74 -4.24
CA TRP A 170 -4.85 15.05 -3.00
C TRP A 170 -5.46 13.67 -3.20
N ARG A 171 -5.87 13.34 -4.43
CA ARG A 171 -6.41 12.03 -4.77
C ARG A 171 -5.31 11.10 -5.27
N ASN A 172 -5.28 9.91 -4.74
CA ASN A 172 -4.39 8.84 -5.17
C ASN A 172 -5.05 8.04 -6.29
N ASN A 173 -4.79 8.43 -7.54
CA ASN A 173 -5.46 7.85 -8.71
C ASN A 173 -4.92 6.48 -9.11
N GLN A 174 -3.80 6.01 -8.54
CA GLN A 174 -3.16 4.74 -8.88
C GLN A 174 -2.89 4.60 -10.40
N ASN A 175 -2.58 5.71 -11.07
CA ASN A 175 -2.37 5.78 -12.51
C ASN A 175 -0.99 6.37 -12.83
N TYR A 176 -0.07 5.51 -13.31
CA TYR A 176 1.31 5.89 -13.61
C TYR A 176 1.42 7.04 -14.60
N PHE A 177 0.66 7.03 -15.69
CA PHE A 177 0.76 8.07 -16.72
C PHE A 177 0.29 9.45 -16.23
N GLN A 178 -0.75 9.46 -15.40
CA GLN A 178 -1.23 10.69 -14.78
C GLN A 178 -0.21 11.22 -13.77
N ASP A 179 0.35 10.36 -12.93
CA ASP A 179 1.38 10.73 -11.95
C ASP A 179 2.65 11.20 -12.63
N LEU A 180 3.06 10.53 -13.72
CA LEU A 180 4.19 10.94 -14.56
C LEU A 180 3.99 12.36 -15.10
N PHE A 181 2.81 12.63 -15.64
CA PHE A 181 2.48 13.96 -16.16
C PHE A 181 2.49 15.01 -15.04
N ASP A 182 1.85 14.71 -13.92
CA ASP A 182 1.73 15.61 -12.78
C ASP A 182 3.09 15.95 -12.15
N ILE A 183 3.99 14.98 -12.08
CA ILE A 183 5.32 15.16 -11.50
C ILE A 183 6.28 15.82 -12.50
N LYS A 184 6.26 15.44 -13.77
CA LYS A 184 7.21 15.97 -14.75
C LYS A 184 6.87 17.37 -15.26
N PHE A 185 5.61 17.66 -15.45
CA PHE A 185 5.18 18.85 -16.20
C PHE A 185 4.44 19.91 -15.37
N LYS A 186 3.90 19.56 -14.21
CA LYS A 186 3.32 20.57 -13.32
C LYS A 186 4.38 21.26 -12.48
N LYS A 187 4.06 22.47 -12.03
CA LYS A 187 4.91 23.26 -11.13
C LYS A 187 4.98 22.59 -9.76
N ILE A 188 6.07 22.81 -9.03
CA ILE A 188 6.20 22.41 -7.63
C ILE A 188 5.24 23.22 -6.78
N ASP A 189 5.30 24.54 -6.89
CA ASP A 189 4.34 25.44 -6.28
C ASP A 189 3.02 25.37 -7.05
N ASP A 190 2.14 24.50 -6.63
CA ASP A 190 0.80 24.30 -7.18
C ASP A 190 -0.31 24.89 -6.29
N GLY A 191 0.07 25.66 -5.27
CA GLY A 191 -0.81 26.31 -4.31
C GLY A 191 -1.33 25.37 -3.21
N ALA A 192 -0.81 24.15 -3.14
CA ALA A 192 -1.16 23.14 -2.13
C ALA A 192 0.05 22.74 -1.26
N LEU A 193 1.22 23.29 -1.59
CA LEU A 193 2.50 22.99 -0.95
C LEU A 193 3.22 24.27 -0.56
#